data_01cda80788aa333c45f3d202506caa97
#
_entry.id   01cda80788aa333c45f3d202506caa97
#
_cell.length_a   1.000
_cell.length_b   1.000
_cell.length_c   1.000
_cell.angle_alpha   90.00
_cell.angle_beta   90.00
_cell.angle_gamma   90.00
#
_symmetry.space_group_name_H-M   'P 1'
#
loop_
_entity.id
_entity.type
_entity.pdbx_description
1 polymer ?
#
loop_
_entity_poly.entity_id
_entity_poly.type
_entity_poly.pdbx_seq_one_letter_code
_entity_poly.pdbx_strand_id
1 'polypeptide(L)'
;MRNLPNQLQEQLREQFDSRVAFDPLERMFYSHDMGSLPSLVKPMLGDTLPAGVIQPLTEEQVIGLAVLARTYGIPLVPRGKSTSGYGGVVPVKGGLVVDFAWMNQVLNVDAEAMTATVQPGVVWEQLETALNTQGLALRTYPSSAPSSTVGGWLA
;
A
#
# COMPACT_ATOMS: atom_id res chain seq x y z
N MET A 1 10.66 -5.25 14.37
CA MET A 1 10.96 -4.01 15.11
C MET A 1 9.62 -3.29 15.31
N ARG A 2 9.19 -3.14 16.56
CA ARG A 2 7.85 -2.61 16.92
C ARG A 2 7.83 -1.11 17.23
N ASN A 3 8.98 -0.58 17.65
CA ASN A 3 9.15 0.85 17.91
C ASN A 3 10.31 1.36 17.07
N LEU A 4 10.08 2.48 16.41
CA LEU A 4 11.11 3.19 15.65
C LEU A 4 11.91 4.10 16.60
N PRO A 5 13.20 4.33 16.32
CA PRO A 5 13.97 5.37 17.01
C PRO A 5 13.27 6.73 16.88
N ASN A 6 13.28 7.54 17.96
CA ASN A 6 12.63 8.85 17.95
C ASN A 6 13.12 9.74 16.81
N GLN A 7 14.44 9.76 16.57
CA GLN A 7 15.03 10.51 15.46
C GLN A 7 14.43 10.12 14.11
N LEU A 8 14.19 8.82 13.88
CA LEU A 8 13.59 8.37 12.63
C LEU A 8 12.10 8.76 12.54
N GLN A 9 11.37 8.71 13.66
CA GLN A 9 9.99 9.19 13.66
C GLN A 9 9.89 10.67 13.33
N GLU A 10 10.82 11.49 13.82
CA GLU A 10 10.91 12.92 13.50
C GLU A 10 11.21 13.13 12.01
N GLN A 11 12.22 12.45 11.46
CA GLN A 11 12.52 12.48 10.02
C GLN A 11 11.32 12.10 9.16
N LEU A 12 10.60 11.06 9.54
CA LEU A 12 9.40 10.63 8.80
C LEU A 12 8.26 11.66 8.91
N ARG A 13 8.08 12.32 10.08
CA ARG A 13 7.12 13.42 10.22
C ARG A 13 7.48 14.63 9.37
N GLU A 14 8.76 15.00 9.32
CA GLU A 14 9.24 16.10 8.47
C GLU A 14 9.03 15.80 6.98
N GLN A 15 9.27 14.55 6.56
CA GLN A 15 9.18 14.15 5.14
C GLN A 15 7.74 13.94 4.67
N PHE A 16 6.85 13.44 5.53
CA PHE A 16 5.51 13.00 5.15
C PHE A 16 4.39 13.82 5.81
N ASP A 17 4.70 14.70 6.75
CA ASP A 17 3.76 15.56 7.47
C ASP A 17 2.59 14.75 8.06
N SER A 18 1.35 15.16 7.80
CA SER A 18 0.12 14.47 8.24
C SER A 18 -0.12 13.09 7.62
N ARG A 19 0.73 12.66 6.67
CA ARG A 19 0.65 11.36 5.99
C ARG A 19 1.54 10.28 6.61
N VAL A 20 1.91 10.47 7.87
CA VAL A 20 2.57 9.46 8.68
C VAL A 20 1.79 9.24 9.98
N ALA A 21 1.48 8.01 10.28
CA ALA A 21 0.76 7.63 11.49
C ALA A 21 1.61 6.75 12.40
N PHE A 22 1.73 7.19 13.65
CA PHE A 22 2.33 6.40 14.73
C PHE A 22 1.32 6.11 15.86
N ASP A 23 0.10 6.67 15.78
CA ASP A 23 -0.96 6.41 16.75
C ASP A 23 -1.35 4.93 16.76
N PRO A 24 -1.44 4.29 17.94
CA PRO A 24 -1.76 2.86 18.02
C PRO A 24 -3.12 2.48 17.42
N LEU A 25 -4.15 3.34 17.55
CA LEU A 25 -5.48 3.06 17.01
C LEU A 25 -5.45 3.10 15.49
N GLU A 26 -4.77 4.08 14.90
CA GLU A 26 -4.63 4.18 13.46
C GLU A 26 -3.84 3.00 12.89
N ARG A 27 -2.72 2.62 13.52
CA ARG A 27 -1.91 1.47 13.13
C ARG A 27 -2.69 0.15 13.19
N MET A 28 -3.67 0.03 14.08
CA MET A 28 -4.49 -1.17 14.24
C MET A 28 -5.32 -1.46 12.97
N PHE A 29 -5.76 -0.46 12.21
CA PHE A 29 -6.45 -0.64 10.93
C PHE A 29 -5.55 -1.27 9.86
N TYR A 30 -4.24 -1.18 10.03
CA TYR A 30 -3.24 -1.72 9.11
C TYR A 30 -2.62 -3.05 9.57
N SER A 31 -3.09 -3.60 10.68
CA SER A 31 -2.58 -4.86 11.24
C SER A 31 -3.18 -6.12 10.60
N HIS A 32 -4.17 -5.97 9.73
CA HIS A 32 -4.93 -7.07 9.11
C HIS A 32 -5.35 -6.70 7.67
N ASP A 33 -5.83 -7.69 6.93
CA ASP A 33 -6.53 -7.52 5.65
C ASP A 33 -8.03 -7.82 5.80
N MET A 34 -8.75 -8.03 4.70
CA MET A 34 -10.17 -8.41 4.74
C MET A 34 -10.39 -9.87 5.16
N GLY A 35 -9.34 -10.69 5.18
CA GLY A 35 -9.43 -12.08 5.57
C GLY A 35 -9.59 -12.27 7.07
N SER A 36 -10.46 -13.18 7.45
CA SER A 36 -10.57 -13.64 8.83
C SER A 36 -9.65 -14.84 9.04
N LEU A 37 -8.49 -14.61 9.64
CA LEU A 37 -7.60 -15.71 10.00
C LEU A 37 -8.26 -16.61 11.05
N PRO A 38 -8.19 -17.94 10.91
CA PRO A 38 -8.69 -18.87 11.92
C PRO A 38 -8.08 -18.57 13.29
N SER A 39 -8.88 -18.68 14.34
CA SER A 39 -8.45 -18.39 15.72
C SER A 39 -7.22 -19.21 16.14
N LEU A 40 -7.06 -20.40 15.56
CA LEU A 40 -5.91 -21.29 15.79
C LEU A 40 -4.60 -20.73 15.20
N VAL A 41 -4.68 -19.96 14.11
CA VAL A 41 -3.50 -19.43 13.39
C VAL A 41 -3.07 -18.07 13.95
N LYS A 42 -4.02 -17.26 14.43
CA LYS A 42 -3.73 -15.93 14.98
C LYS A 42 -2.58 -15.88 16.00
N PRO A 43 -2.51 -16.78 17.00
CA PRO A 43 -1.42 -16.79 17.97
C PRO A 43 -0.06 -17.07 17.35
N MET A 44 0.00 -17.79 16.23
CA MET A 44 1.25 -18.13 15.54
C MET A 44 1.88 -16.96 14.79
N LEU A 45 1.08 -15.96 14.41
CA LEU A 45 1.58 -14.75 13.73
C LEU A 45 2.20 -13.75 14.72
N GLY A 46 1.93 -13.90 16.01
CA GLY A 46 2.34 -12.94 17.03
C GLY A 46 1.63 -11.58 16.86
N ASP A 47 2.35 -10.52 17.20
CA ASP A 47 1.83 -9.17 17.08
C ASP A 47 2.03 -8.65 15.64
N THR A 48 0.94 -8.34 14.98
CA THR A 48 0.88 -7.82 13.60
C THR A 48 0.72 -6.30 13.54
N LEU A 49 0.88 -5.59 14.68
CA LEU A 49 0.81 -4.12 14.69
C LEU A 49 2.06 -3.53 14.02
N PRO A 50 1.92 -2.73 12.93
CA PRO A 50 3.07 -2.09 12.29
C PRO A 50 3.68 -1.02 13.22
N ALA A 51 4.96 -0.70 13.04
CA ALA A 51 5.62 0.38 13.79
C ALA A 51 5.15 1.77 13.38
N GLY A 52 4.63 1.90 12.17
CA GLY A 52 4.01 3.12 11.64
C GLY A 52 3.39 2.85 10.27
N VAL A 53 2.62 3.83 9.81
CA VAL A 53 1.99 3.83 8.48
C VAL A 53 2.47 5.08 7.74
N ILE A 54 2.87 4.92 6.49
CA ILE A 54 3.35 6.01 5.62
C ILE A 54 2.49 6.03 4.36
N GLN A 55 2.06 7.21 3.94
CA GLN A 55 1.25 7.42 2.73
C GLN A 55 2.00 8.33 1.76
N PRO A 56 2.85 7.79 0.85
CA PRO A 56 3.59 8.58 -0.11
C PRO A 56 2.66 9.18 -1.19
N LEU A 57 3.08 10.31 -1.76
CA LEU A 57 2.44 10.95 -2.91
C LEU A 57 3.25 10.79 -4.19
N THR A 58 4.57 10.63 -4.08
CA THR A 58 5.47 10.63 -5.22
C THR A 58 6.43 9.44 -5.18
N GLU A 59 6.99 9.13 -6.34
CA GLU A 59 8.00 8.08 -6.47
C GLU A 59 9.26 8.40 -5.67
N GLU A 60 9.68 9.68 -5.64
CA GLU A 60 10.85 10.11 -4.87
C GLU A 60 10.66 9.86 -3.37
N GLN A 61 9.44 10.04 -2.85
CA GLN A 61 9.12 9.72 -1.46
C GLN A 61 9.23 8.21 -1.20
N VAL A 62 8.79 7.37 -2.14
CA VAL A 62 8.92 5.91 -2.03
C VAL A 62 10.38 5.49 -2.06
N ILE A 63 11.20 6.06 -2.97
CA ILE A 63 12.63 5.80 -3.06
C ILE A 63 13.33 6.22 -1.76
N GLY A 64 13.06 7.43 -1.28
CA GLY A 64 13.63 7.93 -0.02
C GLY A 64 13.28 7.04 1.17
N LEU A 65 12.02 6.59 1.25
CA LEU A 65 11.56 5.65 2.28
C LEU A 65 12.28 4.30 2.19
N ALA A 66 12.49 3.77 0.99
CA ALA A 66 13.22 2.51 0.79
C ALA A 66 14.70 2.64 1.24
N VAL A 67 15.34 3.77 0.98
CA VAL A 67 16.71 4.05 1.44
C VAL A 67 16.77 4.12 2.97
N LEU A 68 15.84 4.85 3.60
CA LEU A 68 15.73 4.92 5.07
C LEU A 68 15.48 3.53 5.67
N ALA A 69 14.53 2.78 5.14
CA ALA A 69 14.21 1.44 5.61
C ALA A 69 15.41 0.50 5.54
N ARG A 70 16.17 0.55 4.44
CA ARG A 70 17.41 -0.22 4.28
C ARG A 70 18.46 0.19 5.32
N THR A 71 18.66 1.49 5.54
CA THR A 71 19.64 2.03 6.47
C THR A 71 19.38 1.60 7.91
N TYR A 72 18.11 1.59 8.31
CA TYR A 72 17.70 1.23 9.66
C TYR A 72 17.29 -0.26 9.81
N GLY A 73 17.36 -1.05 8.74
CA GLY A 73 16.95 -2.47 8.77
C GLY A 73 15.47 -2.67 9.06
N ILE A 74 14.59 -1.80 8.56
CA ILE A 74 13.16 -1.79 8.84
C ILE A 74 12.42 -2.48 7.71
N PRO A 75 11.59 -3.51 7.97
CA PRO A 75 10.71 -4.09 6.97
C PRO A 75 9.70 -3.06 6.43
N LEU A 76 9.48 -3.05 5.11
CA LEU A 76 8.38 -2.33 4.46
C LEU A 76 7.32 -3.32 4.00
N VAL A 77 6.05 -2.98 4.24
CA VAL A 77 4.89 -3.75 3.80
C VAL A 77 4.06 -2.86 2.87
N PRO A 78 4.15 -3.05 1.54
CA PRO A 78 3.33 -2.30 0.61
C PRO A 78 1.86 -2.69 0.77
N ARG A 79 0.95 -1.71 0.68
CA ARG A 79 -0.48 -1.89 0.85
C ARG A 79 -1.26 -1.09 -0.18
N GLY A 80 -2.15 -1.76 -0.91
CA GLY A 80 -3.26 -1.15 -1.64
C GLY A 80 -4.51 -1.07 -0.76
N LYS A 81 -5.65 -1.47 -1.27
CA LYS A 81 -6.92 -1.48 -0.51
C LYS A 81 -7.13 -2.73 0.36
N SER A 82 -6.11 -3.60 0.47
CA SER A 82 -6.13 -4.86 1.25
C SER A 82 -7.35 -5.75 1.04
N THR A 83 -7.85 -5.81 -0.18
CA THR A 83 -9.00 -6.63 -0.60
C THR A 83 -8.69 -8.13 -0.63
N SER A 84 -7.43 -8.52 -0.47
CA SER A 84 -7.01 -9.92 -0.30
C SER A 84 -7.40 -10.45 1.08
N GLY A 85 -7.68 -11.74 1.16
CA GLY A 85 -7.95 -12.45 2.41
C GLY A 85 -6.84 -13.43 2.81
N TYR A 86 -5.65 -13.31 2.20
CA TYR A 86 -4.56 -14.28 2.37
C TYR A 86 -3.38 -13.79 3.21
N GLY A 87 -3.52 -12.64 3.86
CA GLY A 87 -2.51 -12.09 4.76
C GLY A 87 -1.32 -11.40 4.08
N GLY A 88 -1.36 -11.16 2.75
CA GLY A 88 -0.24 -10.58 2.00
C GLY A 88 0.17 -9.16 2.45
N VAL A 89 -0.72 -8.43 3.10
CA VAL A 89 -0.46 -7.07 3.62
C VAL A 89 -0.32 -7.02 5.14
N VAL A 90 -0.29 -8.18 5.80
CA VAL A 90 -0.18 -8.26 7.27
C VAL A 90 1.28 -8.11 7.68
N PRO A 91 1.65 -7.12 8.52
CA PRO A 91 3.03 -6.86 8.90
C PRO A 91 3.54 -7.83 9.97
N VAL A 92 3.65 -9.12 9.65
CA VAL A 92 4.06 -10.20 10.56
C VAL A 92 5.47 -10.01 11.16
N LYS A 93 6.31 -9.21 10.52
CA LYS A 93 7.64 -8.83 11.03
C LYS A 93 7.67 -7.42 11.64
N GLY A 94 6.50 -6.82 11.85
CA GLY A 94 6.40 -5.39 12.18
C GLY A 94 6.87 -4.51 11.02
N GLY A 95 7.57 -3.40 11.33
CA GLY A 95 8.06 -2.46 10.31
C GLY A 95 7.03 -1.41 9.92
N LEU A 96 7.20 -0.81 8.76
CA LEU A 96 6.34 0.24 8.25
C LEU A 96 5.39 -0.29 7.17
N VAL A 97 4.11 0.05 7.28
CA VAL A 97 3.17 -0.12 6.18
C VAL A 97 3.27 1.08 5.26
N VAL A 98 3.39 0.83 3.96
CA VAL A 98 3.42 1.86 2.91
C VAL A 98 2.09 1.79 2.17
N ASP A 99 1.17 2.69 2.51
CA ASP A 99 -0.16 2.75 1.91
C ASP A 99 -0.16 3.66 0.68
N PHE A 100 -0.37 3.06 -0.48
CA PHE A 100 -0.36 3.75 -1.77
C PHE A 100 -1.69 4.42 -2.15
N ALA A 101 -2.63 4.58 -1.24
CA ALA A 101 -3.96 5.12 -1.54
C ALA A 101 -3.94 6.51 -2.21
N TRP A 102 -2.93 7.33 -1.96
CA TRP A 102 -2.78 8.67 -2.53
C TRP A 102 -2.00 8.70 -3.86
N MET A 103 -1.30 7.64 -4.23
CA MET A 103 -0.66 7.48 -5.54
C MET A 103 -1.66 6.81 -6.50
N ASN A 104 -2.68 7.53 -6.93
CA ASN A 104 -3.88 6.98 -7.59
C ASN A 104 -4.20 7.64 -8.94
N GLN A 105 -3.19 8.15 -9.64
CA GLN A 105 -3.37 8.80 -10.94
C GLN A 105 -3.14 7.83 -12.09
N VAL A 106 -3.98 7.92 -13.13
CA VAL A 106 -3.71 7.38 -14.47
C VAL A 106 -2.81 8.39 -15.17
N LEU A 107 -1.55 8.03 -15.40
CA LEU A 107 -0.52 8.94 -15.89
C LEU A 107 -0.54 9.07 -17.41
N ASN A 108 -0.75 7.95 -18.11
CA ASN A 108 -0.80 7.91 -19.56
C ASN A 108 -1.64 6.73 -20.06
N VAL A 109 -2.32 6.91 -21.17
CA VAL A 109 -2.94 5.86 -21.96
C VAL A 109 -2.44 5.98 -23.38
N ASP A 110 -1.75 4.95 -23.86
CA ASP A 110 -1.26 4.84 -25.23
C ASP A 110 -2.13 3.83 -25.99
N ALA A 111 -3.04 4.34 -26.81
CA ALA A 111 -3.98 3.54 -27.58
C ALA A 111 -3.29 2.76 -28.72
N GLU A 112 -2.18 3.27 -29.28
CA GLU A 112 -1.44 2.60 -30.34
C GLU A 112 -0.61 1.43 -29.78
N ALA A 113 0.08 1.65 -28.66
CA ALA A 113 0.82 0.62 -27.96
C ALA A 113 -0.05 -0.31 -27.12
N MET A 114 -1.35 0.01 -26.96
CA MET A 114 -2.29 -0.71 -26.08
C MET A 114 -1.79 -0.86 -24.63
N THR A 115 -1.20 0.22 -24.11
CA THR A 115 -0.67 0.27 -22.74
C THR A 115 -1.25 1.41 -21.93
N ALA A 116 -1.32 1.24 -20.62
CA ALA A 116 -1.62 2.32 -19.69
C ALA A 116 -0.56 2.36 -18.58
N THR A 117 -0.07 3.58 -18.28
CA THR A 117 0.83 3.84 -17.16
C THR A 117 0.03 4.45 -16.03
N VAL A 118 0.06 3.80 -14.87
CA VAL A 118 -0.73 4.21 -13.72
C VAL A 118 0.08 4.16 -12.43
N GLN A 119 -0.29 4.95 -11.45
CA GLN A 119 0.24 4.84 -10.10
C GLN A 119 -0.35 3.61 -9.38
N PRO A 120 0.35 3.03 -8.40
CA PRO A 120 -0.01 1.74 -7.79
C PRO A 120 -1.35 1.75 -7.03
N GLY A 121 -1.79 2.91 -6.55
CA GLY A 121 -3.05 3.09 -5.82
C GLY A 121 -4.28 3.29 -6.70
N VAL A 122 -4.13 3.31 -8.04
CA VAL A 122 -5.27 3.38 -8.96
C VAL A 122 -6.15 2.16 -8.77
N VAL A 123 -7.46 2.37 -8.60
CA VAL A 123 -8.46 1.29 -8.53
C VAL A 123 -8.78 0.83 -9.95
N TRP A 124 -9.01 -0.47 -10.14
CA TRP A 124 -9.27 -1.06 -11.46
C TRP A 124 -10.48 -0.42 -12.16
N GLU A 125 -11.55 -0.13 -11.44
CA GLU A 125 -12.74 0.55 -12.01
C GLU A 125 -12.43 1.98 -12.45
N GLN A 126 -11.55 2.68 -11.74
CA GLN A 126 -11.06 4.00 -12.14
C GLN A 126 -10.26 3.93 -13.45
N LEU A 127 -9.39 2.93 -13.59
CA LEU A 127 -8.65 2.70 -14.82
C LEU A 127 -9.59 2.35 -15.98
N GLU A 128 -10.54 1.44 -15.78
CA GLU A 128 -11.52 1.08 -16.80
C GLU A 128 -12.34 2.29 -17.26
N THR A 129 -12.77 3.13 -16.32
CA THR A 129 -13.47 4.39 -16.64
C THR A 129 -12.62 5.30 -17.51
N ALA A 130 -11.34 5.45 -17.19
CA ALA A 130 -10.41 6.27 -17.97
C ALA A 130 -10.19 5.71 -19.38
N LEU A 131 -10.07 4.40 -19.53
CA LEU A 131 -9.93 3.72 -20.83
C LEU A 131 -11.18 3.87 -21.70
N ASN A 132 -12.36 3.73 -21.11
CA ASN A 132 -13.65 3.85 -21.81
C ASN A 132 -13.84 5.22 -22.44
N THR A 133 -13.28 6.29 -21.88
CA THR A 133 -13.31 7.64 -22.50
C THR A 133 -12.59 7.70 -23.85
N GLN A 134 -11.70 6.75 -24.11
CA GLN A 134 -10.91 6.63 -25.35
C GLN A 134 -11.38 5.46 -26.23
N GLY A 135 -12.53 4.84 -25.92
CA GLY A 135 -13.04 3.70 -26.66
C GLY A 135 -12.25 2.39 -26.41
N LEU A 136 -11.47 2.34 -25.33
CA LEU A 136 -10.67 1.19 -24.93
C LEU A 136 -11.28 0.52 -23.71
N ALA A 137 -10.94 -0.75 -23.48
CA ALA A 137 -11.37 -1.51 -22.31
C ALA A 137 -10.28 -2.48 -21.85
N LEU A 138 -10.30 -2.83 -20.57
CA LEU A 138 -9.46 -3.89 -20.04
C LEU A 138 -9.94 -5.26 -20.55
N ARG A 139 -9.01 -6.14 -20.93
CA ARG A 139 -9.35 -7.51 -21.35
C ARG A 139 -9.69 -8.42 -20.16
N THR A 140 -9.15 -8.11 -19.00
CA THR A 140 -9.38 -8.84 -17.75
C THR A 140 -9.12 -7.93 -16.56
N TYR A 141 -9.85 -8.16 -15.50
CA TYR A 141 -9.68 -7.49 -14.20
C TYR A 141 -10.24 -8.40 -13.08
N PRO A 142 -9.84 -8.17 -11.82
CA PRO A 142 -10.33 -9.00 -10.72
C PRO A 142 -11.82 -8.76 -10.43
N SER A 143 -12.49 -9.74 -9.84
CA SER A 143 -13.89 -9.59 -9.36
C SER A 143 -14.04 -8.47 -8.33
N SER A 144 -12.95 -8.10 -7.65
CA SER A 144 -12.86 -6.98 -6.71
C SER A 144 -12.49 -5.64 -7.37
N ALA A 145 -12.60 -5.51 -8.71
CA ALA A 145 -12.22 -4.30 -9.45
C ALA A 145 -12.76 -2.98 -8.87
N PRO A 146 -13.99 -2.91 -8.33
CA PRO A 146 -14.50 -1.68 -7.71
C PRO A 146 -13.72 -1.21 -6.48
N SER A 147 -12.91 -2.06 -5.87
CA SER A 147 -12.20 -1.77 -4.63
C SER A 147 -10.71 -2.12 -4.65
N SER A 148 -10.26 -2.98 -5.55
CA SER A 148 -8.85 -3.38 -5.65
C SER A 148 -8.00 -2.35 -6.39
N THR A 149 -6.76 -2.16 -5.95
CA THR A 149 -5.79 -1.34 -6.67
C THR A 149 -5.00 -2.17 -7.68
N VAL A 150 -4.60 -1.52 -8.77
CA VAL A 150 -3.77 -2.13 -9.82
C VAL A 150 -2.46 -2.66 -9.23
N GLY A 151 -1.74 -1.82 -8.47
CA GLY A 151 -0.48 -2.24 -7.85
C GLY A 151 -0.63 -3.39 -6.87
N GLY A 152 -1.68 -3.40 -6.05
CA GLY A 152 -1.92 -4.47 -5.08
C GLY A 152 -2.34 -5.80 -5.70
N TRP A 153 -2.83 -5.80 -6.93
CA TRP A 153 -3.22 -7.02 -7.65
C TRP A 153 -2.05 -7.61 -8.46
N LEU A 154 -1.15 -6.75 -8.93
CA LEU A 154 0.05 -7.16 -9.69
C LEU A 154 1.22 -7.59 -8.80
N ALA A 155 1.19 -7.28 -7.50
CA ALA A 155 2.26 -7.54 -6.53
C ALA A 155 2.39 -9.03 -6.13
#